data_c5958e7f9ced313d6cb1a8875c21fdf2
#
_entry.id   c5958e7f9ced313d6cb1a8875c21fdf2
#
_cell.length_a   1.000
_cell.length_b   1.000
_cell.length_c   1.000
_cell.angle_alpha   90.00
_cell.angle_beta   90.00
_cell.angle_gamma   90.00
#
_symmetry.space_group_name_H-M   'P 1'
#
loop_
_entity.id
_entity.type
_entity.pdbx_description
1 polymer ?
#
loop_
_entity_poly.entity_id
_entity_poly.type
_entity_poly.pdbx_seq_one_letter_code
_entity_poly.pdbx_strand_id
1 'polypeptide(L)'
;VTRGLSGAGGTGGTGTTGGAGLTALVLRHDSAIGLGNLGPTLEAHGYEVVTVDAPSTDVSALDALAPDLVVVLGGDEAAYETDRYPYLADEIRLLEMRVAAEAPIFGVCLGAQLLAKTLGARVYQGPRKEVGWLEVEPTEAGAVSPVRHFAGVPTVQWHGDSFELPDGVERLATSPQYENQAFGIGEWLLAVQFHPEVTDEIHEEWLRAWGDELPEYGLSRERLRDERVAFGPAANAASAALLGEYLEGLAARGAARRSA
;
A
#
# COMPACT_ATOMS: atom_id res chain seq x y z
N VAL A 1 -34.95 -45.27 45.44
CA VAL A 1 -35.85 -44.19 45.77
C VAL A 1 -35.52 -43.02 44.88
N THR A 2 -36.02 -42.99 43.73
CA THR A 2 -37.10 -42.19 43.16
C THR A 2 -36.83 -40.70 42.87
N ARG A 3 -37.17 -40.39 41.62
CA ARG A 3 -37.62 -39.16 40.99
C ARG A 3 -36.52 -38.26 40.42
N GLY A 4 -36.41 -37.91 39.15
CA GLY A 4 -37.50 -37.74 38.14
C GLY A 4 -37.96 -36.30 38.04
N LEU A 5 -37.78 -35.68 36.91
CA LEU A 5 -38.53 -34.63 36.22
C LEU A 5 -37.60 -33.74 35.45
N SER A 6 -37.51 -33.84 34.12
CA SER A 6 -38.35 -33.23 33.09
C SER A 6 -38.22 -31.71 33.01
N GLY A 7 -37.78 -31.28 31.90
CA GLY A 7 -38.53 -30.27 31.18
C GLY A 7 -37.75 -29.14 30.59
N ALA A 8 -37.63 -29.20 29.30
CA ALA A 8 -38.04 -28.18 28.34
C ALA A 8 -37.20 -26.88 28.21
N GLY A 9 -36.91 -26.56 27.04
CA GLY A 9 -36.80 -25.23 26.55
C GLY A 9 -35.62 -25.02 25.60
N GLY A 10 -35.73 -25.55 24.39
CA GLY A 10 -34.87 -25.11 23.30
C GLY A 10 -35.21 -23.67 22.97
N THR A 11 -34.23 -22.80 23.00
CA THR A 11 -34.27 -21.56 22.24
C THR A 11 -33.18 -21.68 21.16
N GLY A 12 -33.68 -21.75 19.93
CA GLY A 12 -32.83 -21.76 18.74
C GLY A 12 -31.97 -20.50 18.73
N GLY A 13 -30.70 -20.70 18.95
CA GLY A 13 -29.70 -19.70 18.55
C GLY A 13 -29.68 -19.69 17.03
N THR A 14 -30.17 -18.61 16.45
CA THR A 14 -29.92 -18.30 15.04
C THR A 14 -28.42 -18.15 14.89
N GLY A 15 -27.81 -19.20 14.36
CA GLY A 15 -26.41 -19.12 13.90
C GLY A 15 -26.35 -18.03 12.84
N THR A 16 -25.81 -16.88 13.21
CA THR A 16 -25.26 -15.96 12.24
C THR A 16 -24.15 -16.73 11.54
N THR A 17 -24.37 -17.06 10.27
CA THR A 17 -23.31 -17.45 9.36
C THR A 17 -22.38 -16.25 9.31
N GLY A 18 -21.32 -16.26 10.12
CA GLY A 18 -20.23 -15.33 10.01
C GLY A 18 -19.64 -15.56 8.61
N GLY A 19 -19.89 -14.65 7.69
CA GLY A 19 -19.11 -14.57 6.47
C GLY A 19 -17.65 -14.45 6.89
N ALA A 20 -16.76 -15.21 6.28
CA ALA A 20 -15.34 -15.04 6.48
C ALA A 20 -15.03 -13.55 6.25
N GLY A 21 -14.37 -12.90 7.22
CA GLY A 21 -13.99 -11.50 7.12
C GLY A 21 -13.06 -11.30 5.92
N LEU A 22 -13.00 -10.08 5.40
CA LEU A 22 -12.03 -9.73 4.36
C LEU A 22 -10.61 -9.85 4.91
N THR A 23 -9.67 -10.28 4.08
CA THR A 23 -8.26 -10.43 4.48
C THR A 23 -7.36 -9.54 3.63
N ALA A 24 -6.42 -8.84 4.28
CA ALA A 24 -5.36 -8.08 3.64
C ALA A 24 -4.00 -8.70 4.00
N LEU A 25 -3.30 -9.23 3.00
CA LEU A 25 -1.91 -9.64 3.12
C LEU A 25 -1.01 -8.43 2.88
N VAL A 26 -0.13 -8.15 3.83
CA VAL A 26 0.83 -7.04 3.75
C VAL A 26 2.23 -7.61 3.60
N LEU A 27 2.90 -7.32 2.50
CA LEU A 27 4.31 -7.63 2.28
C LEU A 27 5.14 -6.44 2.76
N ARG A 28 5.99 -6.66 3.75
CA ARG A 28 6.86 -5.68 4.37
C ARG A 28 8.33 -6.07 4.16
N HIS A 29 9.17 -5.10 3.78
CA HIS A 29 10.58 -5.33 3.45
C HIS A 29 11.52 -4.90 4.58
N ASP A 30 11.12 -3.90 5.36
CA ASP A 30 11.87 -3.40 6.50
C ASP A 30 10.94 -3.16 7.70
N SER A 31 11.42 -3.46 8.91
CA SER A 31 10.67 -3.27 10.15
C SER A 31 10.36 -1.79 10.46
N ALA A 32 11.16 -0.86 9.94
CA ALA A 32 10.92 0.58 10.05
C ALA A 32 9.82 1.08 9.10
N ILE A 33 9.38 0.24 8.13
CA ILE A 33 8.36 0.59 7.14
C ILE A 33 7.10 -0.24 7.43
N GLY A 34 6.23 0.27 8.28
CA GLY A 34 4.97 -0.38 8.64
C GLY A 34 3.77 0.18 7.88
N LEU A 35 2.58 -0.39 8.15
CA LEU A 35 1.31 0.09 7.58
C LEU A 35 0.90 1.51 8.03
N GLY A 36 1.38 1.96 9.21
CA GLY A 36 1.07 3.28 9.73
C GLY A 36 -0.39 3.70 9.55
N ASN A 37 -0.61 4.81 8.86
CA ASN A 37 -1.94 5.38 8.59
C ASN A 37 -2.88 4.44 7.81
N LEU A 38 -2.36 3.45 7.09
CA LEU A 38 -3.17 2.54 6.28
C LEU A 38 -3.86 1.48 7.14
N GLY A 39 -3.23 1.05 8.24
CA GLY A 39 -3.75 -0.01 9.11
C GLY A 39 -5.15 0.27 9.64
N PRO A 40 -5.39 1.38 10.35
CA PRO A 40 -6.71 1.73 10.86
C PRO A 40 -7.79 1.84 9.77
N THR A 41 -7.42 2.28 8.56
CA THR A 41 -8.36 2.37 7.44
C THR A 41 -8.76 0.97 6.93
N LEU A 42 -7.82 0.04 6.81
CA LEU A 42 -8.10 -1.36 6.46
C LEU A 42 -9.04 -2.01 7.48
N GLU A 43 -8.73 -1.87 8.77
CA GLU A 43 -9.54 -2.42 9.86
C GLU A 43 -10.96 -1.84 9.88
N ALA A 44 -11.09 -0.52 9.66
CA ALA A 44 -12.40 0.15 9.59
C ALA A 44 -13.26 -0.34 8.41
N HIS A 45 -12.63 -0.83 7.32
CA HIS A 45 -13.31 -1.46 6.19
C HIS A 45 -13.48 -2.98 6.33
N GLY A 46 -13.21 -3.54 7.52
CA GLY A 46 -13.46 -4.94 7.85
C GLY A 46 -12.40 -5.92 7.39
N TYR A 47 -11.20 -5.44 7.07
CA TYR A 47 -10.07 -6.31 6.74
C TYR A 47 -9.37 -6.82 8.01
N GLU A 48 -9.16 -8.13 8.08
CA GLU A 48 -8.15 -8.72 8.95
C GLU A 48 -6.80 -8.59 8.28
N VAL A 49 -5.84 -7.95 8.95
CA VAL A 49 -4.51 -7.65 8.40
C VAL A 49 -3.52 -8.71 8.83
N VAL A 50 -2.88 -9.33 7.85
CA VAL A 50 -1.77 -10.29 8.04
C VAL A 50 -0.51 -9.68 7.45
N THR A 51 0.44 -9.26 8.28
CA THR A 51 1.73 -8.73 7.83
C THR A 51 2.78 -9.85 7.78
N VAL A 52 3.51 -9.90 6.67
CA VAL A 52 4.58 -10.84 6.39
C VAL A 52 5.87 -10.07 6.12
N ASP A 53 6.95 -10.41 6.83
CA ASP A 53 8.29 -9.89 6.56
C ASP A 53 8.90 -10.67 5.40
N ALA A 54 8.85 -10.10 4.20
CA ALA A 54 9.25 -10.75 2.95
C ALA A 54 10.69 -11.30 2.98
N PRO A 55 11.70 -10.55 3.53
CA PRO A 55 13.08 -11.06 3.59
C PRO A 55 13.27 -12.32 4.43
N SER A 56 12.35 -12.61 5.35
CA SER A 56 12.45 -13.76 6.28
C SER A 56 11.39 -14.85 6.05
N THR A 57 10.53 -14.65 5.06
CA THR A 57 9.42 -15.56 4.74
C THR A 57 9.63 -16.24 3.40
N ASP A 58 9.21 -17.49 3.28
CA ASP A 58 9.12 -18.14 1.98
C ASP A 58 7.89 -17.59 1.22
N VAL A 59 8.09 -16.47 0.51
CA VAL A 59 7.04 -15.80 -0.26
C VAL A 59 6.48 -16.72 -1.34
N SER A 60 7.30 -17.65 -1.88
CA SER A 60 6.86 -18.60 -2.91
C SER A 60 5.80 -19.59 -2.42
N ALA A 61 5.71 -19.81 -1.11
CA ALA A 61 4.71 -20.67 -0.48
C ALA A 61 3.37 -19.97 -0.18
N LEU A 62 3.29 -18.67 -0.35
CA LEU A 62 2.06 -17.90 -0.12
C LEU A 62 1.06 -18.14 -1.25
N ASP A 63 -0.22 -18.32 -0.87
CA ASP A 63 -1.29 -18.35 -1.87
C ASP A 63 -1.61 -16.92 -2.34
N ALA A 64 -1.23 -16.64 -3.58
CA ALA A 64 -1.39 -15.31 -4.18
C ALA A 64 -2.86 -14.85 -4.26
N LEU A 65 -3.82 -15.77 -4.31
CA LEU A 65 -5.24 -15.44 -4.55
C LEU A 65 -6.13 -15.64 -3.33
N ALA A 66 -5.60 -16.19 -2.22
CA ALA A 66 -6.35 -16.35 -0.99
C ALA A 66 -6.74 -15.00 -0.33
N PRO A 67 -5.86 -13.98 -0.23
CA PRO A 67 -6.24 -12.70 0.37
C PRO A 67 -7.10 -11.86 -0.57
N ASP A 68 -8.10 -11.15 0.01
CA ASP A 68 -8.96 -10.23 -0.74
C ASP A 68 -8.19 -9.03 -1.27
N LEU A 69 -7.16 -8.59 -0.54
CA LEU A 69 -6.25 -7.50 -0.90
C LEU A 69 -4.80 -7.89 -0.62
N VAL A 70 -3.88 -7.52 -1.49
CA VAL A 70 -2.44 -7.51 -1.20
C VAL A 70 -1.97 -6.06 -1.14
N VAL A 71 -1.27 -5.71 -0.06
CA VAL A 71 -0.57 -4.43 0.11
C VAL A 71 0.93 -4.72 0.06
N VAL A 72 1.65 -4.04 -0.82
CA VAL A 72 3.12 -4.14 -0.93
C VAL A 72 3.71 -2.82 -0.48
N LEU A 73 4.44 -2.84 0.61
CA LEU A 73 5.04 -1.64 1.22
C LEU A 73 6.37 -1.25 0.55
N GLY A 74 6.97 -0.19 1.07
CA GLY A 74 8.30 0.28 0.69
C GLY A 74 9.43 -0.64 1.17
N GLY A 75 10.64 -0.37 0.72
CA GLY A 75 11.89 -1.06 1.08
C GLY A 75 13.09 -0.33 0.54
N ASP A 76 14.28 -0.69 1.03
CA ASP A 76 15.56 -0.11 0.62
C ASP A 76 16.13 -0.77 -0.65
N GLU A 77 15.58 -1.93 -1.03
CA GLU A 77 16.00 -2.69 -2.20
C GLU A 77 15.54 -2.02 -3.50
N ALA A 78 16.31 -2.17 -4.56
CA ALA A 78 15.82 -1.84 -5.89
C ALA A 78 15.03 -3.03 -6.48
N ALA A 79 13.87 -2.76 -7.07
CA ALA A 79 13.01 -3.80 -7.65
C ALA A 79 13.71 -4.69 -8.70
N TYR A 80 14.85 -4.27 -9.23
CA TYR A 80 15.66 -5.04 -10.18
C TYR A 80 16.79 -5.85 -9.53
N GLU A 81 17.00 -5.79 -8.21
CA GLU A 81 18.05 -6.54 -7.49
C GLU A 81 17.61 -7.97 -7.12
N THR A 82 16.86 -8.64 -7.98
CA THR A 82 16.32 -9.98 -7.71
C THR A 82 17.38 -11.05 -7.52
N ASP A 83 18.59 -10.86 -8.06
CA ASP A 83 19.73 -11.77 -7.84
C ASP A 83 20.29 -11.62 -6.42
N ARG A 84 20.26 -10.44 -5.86
CA ARG A 84 20.71 -10.13 -4.50
C ARG A 84 19.68 -10.44 -3.44
N TYR A 85 18.42 -10.21 -3.77
CA TYR A 85 17.25 -10.41 -2.93
C TYR A 85 16.24 -11.34 -3.61
N PRO A 86 16.44 -12.67 -3.53
CA PRO A 86 15.63 -13.63 -4.27
C PRO A 86 14.13 -13.57 -3.96
N TYR A 87 13.74 -13.16 -2.75
CA TYR A 87 12.34 -12.99 -2.37
C TYR A 87 11.61 -11.97 -3.24
N LEU A 88 12.31 -10.95 -3.80
CA LEU A 88 11.70 -10.00 -4.75
C LEU A 88 11.22 -10.69 -6.03
N ALA A 89 11.95 -11.74 -6.48
CA ALA A 89 11.51 -12.54 -7.62
C ALA A 89 10.26 -13.37 -7.29
N ASP A 90 10.13 -13.84 -6.04
CA ASP A 90 8.94 -14.55 -5.57
C ASP A 90 7.76 -13.62 -5.43
N GLU A 91 7.96 -12.38 -4.95
CA GLU A 91 6.94 -11.34 -4.92
C GLU A 91 6.45 -10.95 -6.31
N ILE A 92 7.36 -10.75 -7.27
CA ILE A 92 6.98 -10.49 -8.66
C ILE A 92 6.07 -11.59 -9.18
N ARG A 93 6.40 -12.89 -8.93
CA ARG A 93 5.55 -14.02 -9.35
C ARG A 93 4.18 -14.01 -8.66
N LEU A 94 4.12 -13.66 -7.36
CA LEU A 94 2.87 -13.49 -6.63
C LEU A 94 2.03 -12.36 -7.25
N LEU A 95 2.66 -11.24 -7.57
CA LEU A 95 2.01 -10.09 -8.19
C LEU A 95 1.55 -10.41 -9.62
N GLU A 96 2.33 -11.15 -10.42
CA GLU A 96 1.93 -11.65 -11.76
C GLU A 96 0.63 -12.46 -11.70
N MET A 97 0.49 -13.36 -10.71
CA MET A 97 -0.74 -14.13 -10.52
C MET A 97 -1.93 -13.24 -10.16
N ARG A 98 -1.72 -12.25 -9.30
CA ARG A 98 -2.77 -11.29 -8.94
C ARG A 98 -3.18 -10.41 -10.11
N VAL A 99 -2.21 -9.90 -10.87
CA VAL A 99 -2.46 -9.10 -12.08
C VAL A 99 -3.26 -9.90 -13.10
N ALA A 100 -2.87 -11.16 -13.36
CA ALA A 100 -3.59 -12.03 -14.29
C ALA A 100 -5.04 -12.32 -13.85
N ALA A 101 -5.32 -12.33 -12.55
CA ALA A 101 -6.65 -12.51 -11.96
C ALA A 101 -7.43 -11.20 -11.77
N GLU A 102 -6.83 -10.05 -12.05
CA GLU A 102 -7.33 -8.72 -11.67
C GLU A 102 -7.71 -8.66 -10.16
N ALA A 103 -6.94 -9.32 -9.32
CA ALA A 103 -7.15 -9.35 -7.89
C ALA A 103 -6.61 -8.05 -7.24
N PRO A 104 -7.27 -7.49 -6.21
CA PRO A 104 -6.92 -6.19 -5.63
C PRO A 104 -5.48 -6.08 -5.13
N ILE A 105 -4.75 -5.01 -5.52
CA ILE A 105 -3.38 -4.73 -5.09
C ILE A 105 -3.22 -3.23 -4.81
N PHE A 106 -2.62 -2.91 -3.66
CA PHE A 106 -2.14 -1.57 -3.35
C PHE A 106 -0.63 -1.57 -3.14
N GLY A 107 0.11 -0.78 -3.93
CA GLY A 107 1.56 -0.71 -3.87
C GLY A 107 2.07 0.65 -3.40
N VAL A 108 3.08 0.68 -2.52
CA VAL A 108 3.71 1.87 -1.98
C VAL A 108 5.22 1.81 -2.23
N CYS A 109 5.81 2.84 -2.83
CA CYS A 109 7.24 3.03 -3.09
C CYS A 109 7.86 1.80 -3.80
N LEU A 110 8.66 0.97 -3.14
CA LEU A 110 9.16 -0.29 -3.71
C LEU A 110 8.02 -1.15 -4.25
N GLY A 111 6.88 -1.20 -3.54
CA GLY A 111 5.69 -1.92 -4.01
C GLY A 111 5.14 -1.40 -5.33
N ALA A 112 5.15 -0.08 -5.55
CA ALA A 112 4.79 0.51 -6.85
C ALA A 112 5.79 0.15 -7.94
N GLN A 113 7.08 0.13 -7.62
CA GLN A 113 8.15 -0.25 -8.55
C GLN A 113 8.08 -1.75 -8.91
N LEU A 114 7.80 -2.62 -7.95
CA LEU A 114 7.59 -4.05 -8.19
C LEU A 114 6.36 -4.28 -9.09
N LEU A 115 5.27 -3.54 -8.88
CA LEU A 115 4.09 -3.59 -9.75
C LEU A 115 4.39 -3.11 -11.16
N ALA A 116 5.11 -2.00 -11.32
CA ALA A 116 5.53 -1.53 -12.63
C ALA A 116 6.38 -2.58 -13.36
N LYS A 117 7.34 -3.22 -12.65
CA LYS A 117 8.15 -4.31 -13.18
C LYS A 117 7.32 -5.53 -13.54
N THR A 118 6.37 -5.93 -12.70
CA THR A 118 5.42 -7.03 -12.95
C THR A 118 4.62 -6.80 -14.23
N LEU A 119 4.25 -5.55 -14.51
CA LEU A 119 3.56 -5.13 -15.72
C LEU A 119 4.48 -5.00 -16.95
N GLY A 120 5.77 -5.35 -16.81
CA GLY A 120 6.76 -5.35 -17.89
C GLY A 120 7.48 -4.01 -18.09
N ALA A 121 7.29 -3.03 -17.21
CA ALA A 121 7.96 -1.76 -17.28
C ALA A 121 9.39 -1.82 -16.74
N ARG A 122 10.24 -0.90 -17.20
CA ARG A 122 11.58 -0.72 -16.67
C ARG A 122 11.51 0.07 -15.37
N VAL A 123 12.16 -0.44 -14.32
CA VAL A 123 12.50 0.29 -13.09
C VAL A 123 13.96 0.67 -13.16
N TYR A 124 14.29 1.89 -12.77
CA TYR A 124 15.64 2.44 -12.94
C TYR A 124 15.97 3.46 -11.86
N GLN A 125 17.27 3.61 -11.59
CA GLN A 125 17.76 4.67 -10.72
C GLN A 125 17.54 6.03 -11.38
N GLY A 126 16.82 6.90 -10.70
CA GLY A 126 16.56 8.25 -11.16
C GLY A 126 17.77 9.18 -11.06
N PRO A 127 17.69 10.39 -11.63
CA PRO A 127 18.81 11.33 -11.67
C PRO A 127 19.16 11.90 -10.29
N ARG A 128 18.25 11.87 -9.35
CA ARG A 128 18.42 12.33 -7.96
C ARG A 128 17.35 11.71 -7.07
N LYS A 129 17.59 11.64 -5.76
CA LYS A 129 16.55 11.23 -4.81
C LYS A 129 15.54 12.37 -4.59
N GLU A 130 14.27 12.03 -4.42
CA GLU A 130 13.26 12.86 -3.75
C GLU A 130 13.20 12.47 -2.29
N VAL A 131 13.47 13.43 -1.40
CA VAL A 131 13.47 13.24 0.06
C VAL A 131 12.78 14.42 0.72
N GLY A 132 11.92 14.15 1.70
CA GLY A 132 11.22 15.16 2.49
C GLY A 132 9.74 15.30 2.14
N TRP A 133 9.15 16.40 2.54
CA TRP A 133 7.72 16.70 2.35
C TRP A 133 7.53 17.45 1.03
N LEU A 134 7.03 16.74 0.02
CA LEU A 134 6.84 17.27 -1.32
C LEU A 134 5.40 17.04 -1.80
N GLU A 135 4.91 17.91 -2.66
CA GLU A 135 3.62 17.75 -3.29
C GLU A 135 3.71 16.83 -4.51
N VAL A 136 2.64 16.09 -4.74
CA VAL A 136 2.38 15.40 -6.00
C VAL A 136 1.22 16.07 -6.72
N GLU A 137 1.27 16.08 -8.03
CA GLU A 137 0.26 16.72 -8.88
C GLU A 137 -0.60 15.63 -9.52
N PRO A 138 -1.86 15.46 -9.12
CA PRO A 138 -2.78 14.56 -9.82
C PRO A 138 -2.93 14.95 -11.28
N THR A 139 -2.87 13.97 -12.17
CA THR A 139 -3.19 14.15 -13.59
C THR A 139 -4.71 14.33 -13.78
N GLU A 140 -5.19 14.50 -15.02
CA GLU A 140 -6.62 14.50 -15.31
C GLU A 140 -7.31 13.21 -14.83
N ALA A 141 -6.69 12.04 -15.06
CA ALA A 141 -7.15 10.76 -14.54
C ALA A 141 -7.04 10.69 -13.00
N GLY A 142 -5.95 11.23 -12.45
CA GLY A 142 -5.75 11.30 -11.01
C GLY A 142 -6.78 12.16 -10.29
N ALA A 143 -7.26 13.23 -10.91
CA ALA A 143 -8.26 14.14 -10.34
C ALA A 143 -9.64 13.47 -10.14
N VAL A 144 -9.90 12.34 -10.78
CA VAL A 144 -11.11 11.53 -10.61
C VAL A 144 -10.84 10.17 -9.96
N SER A 145 -9.63 9.97 -9.43
CA SER A 145 -9.18 8.77 -8.73
C SER A 145 -8.95 9.06 -7.23
N PRO A 146 -8.73 8.05 -6.39
CA PRO A 146 -8.37 8.22 -4.98
C PRO A 146 -7.14 9.11 -4.75
N VAL A 147 -6.23 9.22 -5.73
CA VAL A 147 -5.02 10.05 -5.64
C VAL A 147 -5.33 11.55 -5.53
N ARG A 148 -6.54 11.99 -5.95
CA ARG A 148 -6.99 13.40 -5.83
C ARG A 148 -6.92 13.95 -4.40
N HIS A 149 -6.99 13.08 -3.39
CA HIS A 149 -6.93 13.50 -1.99
C HIS A 149 -5.56 14.08 -1.59
N PHE A 150 -4.53 13.85 -2.41
CA PHE A 150 -3.21 14.46 -2.23
C PHE A 150 -3.00 15.75 -3.05
N ALA A 151 -4.00 16.25 -3.77
CA ALA A 151 -3.90 17.53 -4.47
C ALA A 151 -3.63 18.70 -3.50
N GLY A 152 -2.44 19.32 -3.61
CA GLY A 152 -2.00 20.40 -2.73
C GLY A 152 -1.70 19.97 -1.28
N VAL A 153 -1.52 18.68 -1.04
CA VAL A 153 -1.16 18.12 0.28
C VAL A 153 0.25 17.55 0.18
N PRO A 154 1.26 18.16 0.85
CA PRO A 154 2.58 17.59 0.93
C PRO A 154 2.56 16.21 1.58
N THR A 155 3.29 15.28 0.99
CA THR A 155 3.46 13.90 1.46
C THR A 155 4.94 13.56 1.56
N VAL A 156 5.28 12.51 2.30
CA VAL A 156 6.66 12.08 2.42
C VAL A 156 7.12 11.42 1.13
N GLN A 157 8.21 11.92 0.59
CA GLN A 157 9.00 11.30 -0.46
C GLN A 157 10.30 10.79 0.14
N TRP A 158 10.68 9.55 -0.19
CA TRP A 158 11.97 8.98 0.20
C TRP A 158 12.36 7.89 -0.78
N HIS A 159 12.70 8.31 -2.01
CA HIS A 159 13.06 7.37 -3.06
C HIS A 159 14.11 7.94 -4.02
N GLY A 160 14.89 7.07 -4.63
CA GLY A 160 15.87 7.41 -5.67
C GLY A 160 15.55 6.73 -6.99
N ASP A 161 14.80 5.63 -6.95
CA ASP A 161 14.39 4.90 -8.13
C ASP A 161 13.05 5.40 -8.66
N SER A 162 12.84 5.19 -9.95
CA SER A 162 11.60 5.47 -10.66
C SER A 162 11.33 4.37 -11.68
N PHE A 163 10.19 4.46 -12.33
CA PHE A 163 9.73 3.44 -13.28
C PHE A 163 9.08 4.09 -14.50
N GLU A 164 9.11 3.36 -15.60
CA GLU A 164 8.27 3.63 -16.77
C GLU A 164 6.87 3.06 -16.55
N LEU A 165 5.89 3.51 -17.33
CA LEU A 165 4.56 2.92 -17.35
C LEU A 165 4.35 2.22 -18.69
N PRO A 166 3.85 0.97 -18.68
CA PRO A 166 3.49 0.28 -19.90
C PRO A 166 2.21 0.87 -20.52
N ASP A 167 1.98 0.58 -21.80
CA ASP A 167 0.75 0.98 -22.50
C ASP A 167 -0.50 0.45 -21.79
N GLY A 168 -1.52 1.29 -21.67
CA GLY A 168 -2.79 0.94 -21.04
C GLY A 168 -2.83 1.08 -19.52
N VAL A 169 -1.74 1.53 -18.90
CA VAL A 169 -1.70 1.89 -17.47
C VAL A 169 -1.91 3.40 -17.32
N GLU A 170 -2.86 3.80 -16.50
CA GLU A 170 -3.13 5.22 -16.27
C GLU A 170 -2.15 5.83 -15.28
N ARG A 171 -1.47 6.91 -15.69
CA ARG A 171 -0.71 7.77 -14.79
C ARG A 171 -1.68 8.62 -14.00
N LEU A 172 -1.60 8.53 -12.67
CA LEU A 172 -2.52 9.24 -11.77
C LEU A 172 -1.89 10.47 -11.10
N ALA A 173 -0.57 10.49 -10.91
CA ALA A 173 0.13 11.65 -10.38
C ALA A 173 1.54 11.80 -10.93
N THR A 174 2.04 13.03 -10.89
CA THR A 174 3.39 13.45 -11.25
C THR A 174 4.01 14.27 -10.12
N SER A 175 5.33 14.50 -10.20
CA SER A 175 6.02 15.57 -9.46
C SER A 175 6.88 16.39 -10.42
N PRO A 176 7.39 17.55 -10.02
CA PRO A 176 8.30 18.33 -10.85
C PRO A 176 9.57 17.56 -11.26
N GLN A 177 9.95 16.53 -10.50
CA GLN A 177 11.16 15.76 -10.70
C GLN A 177 10.91 14.43 -11.40
N TYR A 178 9.74 13.80 -11.17
CA TYR A 178 9.40 12.49 -11.70
C TYR A 178 7.99 12.49 -12.31
N GLU A 179 7.89 11.95 -13.52
CA GLU A 179 6.61 11.85 -14.20
C GLU A 179 5.67 10.83 -13.55
N ASN A 180 6.20 9.81 -12.88
CA ASN A 180 5.40 8.67 -12.39
C ASN A 180 5.43 8.65 -10.86
N GLN A 181 4.44 9.28 -10.24
CA GLN A 181 4.23 9.33 -8.79
C GLN A 181 3.07 8.45 -8.33
N ALA A 182 2.14 8.15 -9.23
CA ALA A 182 1.07 7.18 -9.00
C ALA A 182 0.52 6.64 -10.32
N PHE A 183 0.04 5.41 -10.30
CA PHE A 183 -0.62 4.78 -11.44
C PHE A 183 -1.69 3.78 -10.98
N GLY A 184 -2.57 3.41 -11.90
CA GLY A 184 -3.62 2.45 -11.62
C GLY A 184 -4.09 1.68 -12.85
N ILE A 185 -4.82 0.60 -12.61
CA ILE A 185 -5.54 -0.19 -13.62
C ILE A 185 -6.94 -0.46 -13.10
N GLY A 186 -7.93 0.15 -13.73
CA GLY A 186 -9.32 0.04 -13.26
C GLY A 186 -9.44 0.37 -11.77
N GLU A 187 -10.31 -0.34 -11.07
CA GLU A 187 -10.54 -0.13 -9.63
C GLU A 187 -9.75 -1.10 -8.73
N TRP A 188 -8.95 -2.00 -9.33
CA TRP A 188 -8.34 -3.10 -8.58
C TRP A 188 -6.83 -2.95 -8.33
N LEU A 189 -6.14 -2.11 -9.08
CA LEU A 189 -4.73 -1.84 -8.87
C LEU A 189 -4.53 -0.34 -8.67
N LEU A 190 -3.96 0.01 -7.53
CA LEU A 190 -3.50 1.36 -7.20
C LEU A 190 -2.07 1.28 -6.67
N ALA A 191 -1.19 2.12 -7.22
CA ALA A 191 0.20 2.20 -6.81
C ALA A 191 0.65 3.65 -6.67
N VAL A 192 1.37 3.95 -5.59
CA VAL A 192 1.90 5.28 -5.29
C VAL A 192 3.39 5.20 -4.97
N GLN A 193 4.19 6.11 -5.51
CA GLN A 193 5.63 6.19 -5.24
C GLN A 193 5.91 6.88 -3.91
N PHE A 194 5.08 7.81 -3.51
CA PHE A 194 5.15 8.53 -2.24
C PHE A 194 4.63 7.67 -1.07
N HIS A 195 4.79 8.16 0.15
CA HIS A 195 4.54 7.42 1.38
C HIS A 195 3.31 7.94 2.16
N PRO A 196 2.09 7.47 1.83
CA PRO A 196 0.87 7.85 2.56
C PRO A 196 0.79 7.19 3.95
N GLU A 197 1.55 6.12 4.20
CA GLU A 197 1.52 5.33 5.43
C GLU A 197 2.19 6.01 6.62
N VAL A 198 3.00 7.05 6.40
CA VAL A 198 3.89 7.61 7.41
C VAL A 198 3.13 8.25 8.57
N THR A 199 3.27 7.68 9.78
CA THR A 199 2.84 8.25 11.07
C THR A 199 3.97 9.05 11.73
N ASP A 200 3.71 9.65 12.91
CA ASP A 200 4.73 10.33 13.71
C ASP A 200 5.84 9.35 14.12
N GLU A 201 5.45 8.13 14.50
CA GLU A 201 6.37 7.07 14.91
C GLU A 201 7.24 6.59 13.76
N ILE A 202 6.65 6.31 12.59
CA ILE A 202 7.38 5.90 11.38
C ILE A 202 8.33 7.02 10.95
N HIS A 203 7.88 8.27 10.94
CA HIS A 203 8.71 9.41 10.59
C HIS A 203 9.95 9.53 11.49
N GLU A 204 9.79 9.43 12.81
CA GLU A 204 10.91 9.46 13.74
C GLU A 204 11.84 8.24 13.60
N GLU A 205 11.30 7.06 13.27
CA GLU A 205 12.10 5.87 12.96
C GLU A 205 12.99 6.12 11.74
N TRP A 206 12.42 6.66 10.66
CA TRP A 206 13.15 6.98 9.44
C TRP A 206 14.23 8.04 9.66
N LEU A 207 13.93 9.07 10.46
CA LEU A 207 14.94 10.06 10.84
C LEU A 207 16.09 9.44 11.64
N ARG A 208 15.84 8.39 12.42
CA ARG A 208 16.89 7.64 13.13
C ARG A 208 17.69 6.75 12.18
N ALA A 209 17.02 6.02 11.29
CA ALA A 209 17.63 5.06 10.38
C ALA A 209 18.44 5.75 9.26
N TRP A 210 17.85 6.73 8.61
CA TRP A 210 18.41 7.33 7.37
C TRP A 210 18.69 8.83 7.48
N GLY A 211 18.45 9.46 8.61
CA GLY A 211 18.62 10.90 8.75
C GLY A 211 20.06 11.43 8.63
N ASP A 212 21.07 10.57 8.59
CA ASP A 212 22.46 10.97 8.36
C ASP A 212 22.70 11.39 6.89
N GLU A 213 21.87 10.93 5.96
CA GLU A 213 21.94 11.33 4.54
C GLU A 213 21.31 12.71 4.26
N LEU A 214 20.45 13.23 5.13
CA LEU A 214 19.68 14.44 4.89
C LEU A 214 20.49 15.68 4.47
N PRO A 215 21.71 15.92 5.01
CA PRO A 215 22.52 17.05 4.57
C PRO A 215 22.90 17.03 3.08
N GLU A 216 22.97 15.84 2.45
CA GLU A 216 23.25 15.70 1.02
C GLU A 216 22.11 16.30 0.17
N TYR A 217 20.90 16.35 0.72
CA TYR A 217 19.70 16.93 0.08
C TYR A 217 19.38 18.34 0.57
N GLY A 218 20.27 18.97 1.37
CA GLY A 218 20.02 20.27 1.98
C GLY A 218 18.93 20.28 3.05
N LEU A 219 18.70 19.12 3.66
CA LEU A 219 17.70 18.88 4.71
C LEU A 219 18.36 18.63 6.07
N SER A 220 17.58 18.70 7.12
CA SER A 220 17.96 18.29 8.47
C SER A 220 16.80 17.58 9.17
N ARG A 221 17.13 16.77 10.18
CA ARG A 221 16.11 16.11 11.03
C ARG A 221 15.14 17.12 11.65
N GLU A 222 15.66 18.27 12.10
CA GLU A 222 14.85 19.33 12.71
C GLU A 222 13.84 19.88 11.70
N ARG A 223 14.30 20.22 10.50
CA ARG A 223 13.41 20.71 9.44
C ARG A 223 12.32 19.69 9.09
N LEU A 224 12.64 18.42 8.95
CA LEU A 224 11.64 17.39 8.64
C LEU A 224 10.63 17.19 9.77
N ARG A 225 11.05 17.38 11.05
CA ARG A 225 10.11 17.39 12.20
C ARG A 225 9.16 18.57 12.15
N ASP A 226 9.66 19.76 11.84
CA ASP A 226 8.83 20.96 11.70
C ASP A 226 7.82 20.79 10.54
N GLU A 227 8.27 20.23 9.41
CA GLU A 227 7.43 19.91 8.26
C GLU A 227 6.38 18.85 8.63
N ARG A 228 6.74 17.81 9.42
CA ARG A 228 5.78 16.81 9.93
C ARG A 228 4.69 17.45 10.78
N VAL A 229 5.04 18.36 11.66
CA VAL A 229 4.06 19.10 12.47
C VAL A 229 3.13 19.94 11.60
N ALA A 230 3.68 20.56 10.55
CA ALA A 230 2.91 21.42 9.65
C ALA A 230 2.00 20.65 8.70
N PHE A 231 2.48 19.58 8.09
CA PHE A 231 1.81 18.87 6.99
C PHE A 231 1.17 17.53 7.42
N GLY A 232 1.69 16.92 8.47
CA GLY A 232 1.27 15.58 8.91
C GLY A 232 -0.24 15.41 9.11
N PRO A 233 -0.94 16.33 9.79
CA PRO A 233 -2.39 16.17 9.96
C PRO A 233 -3.17 16.12 8.63
N ALA A 234 -2.79 16.95 7.66
CA ALA A 234 -3.41 16.94 6.33
C ALA A 234 -3.05 15.68 5.54
N ALA A 235 -1.78 15.25 5.59
CA ALA A 235 -1.32 14.03 4.93
C ALA A 235 -2.01 12.77 5.51
N ASN A 236 -2.18 12.70 6.84
CA ASN A 236 -2.90 11.58 7.48
C ASN A 236 -4.37 11.52 7.04
N ALA A 237 -5.04 12.68 6.94
CA ALA A 237 -6.41 12.75 6.45
C ALA A 237 -6.51 12.35 4.96
N ALA A 238 -5.57 12.81 4.12
CA ALA A 238 -5.48 12.44 2.71
C ALA A 238 -5.21 10.95 2.53
N SER A 239 -4.33 10.37 3.35
CA SER A 239 -4.03 8.93 3.36
C SER A 239 -5.28 8.09 3.66
N ALA A 240 -6.00 8.43 4.72
CA ALA A 240 -7.23 7.73 5.09
C ALA A 240 -8.30 7.85 3.98
N ALA A 241 -8.43 9.02 3.37
CA ALA A 241 -9.38 9.26 2.29
C ALA A 241 -8.98 8.52 0.99
N LEU A 242 -7.70 8.51 0.62
CA LEU A 242 -7.18 7.78 -0.54
C LEU A 242 -7.47 6.29 -0.41
N LEU A 243 -7.05 5.67 0.71
CA LEU A 243 -7.25 4.24 0.89
C LEU A 243 -8.73 3.90 1.07
N GLY A 244 -9.48 4.69 1.84
CA GLY A 244 -10.92 4.49 2.04
C GLY A 244 -11.68 4.45 0.72
N GLU A 245 -11.47 5.44 -0.16
CA GLU A 245 -12.11 5.48 -1.47
C GLU A 245 -11.69 4.30 -2.37
N TYR A 246 -10.40 3.92 -2.34
CA TYR A 246 -9.95 2.74 -3.08
C TYR A 246 -10.68 1.47 -2.60
N LEU A 247 -10.81 1.27 -1.29
CA LEU A 247 -11.51 0.11 -0.70
C LEU A 247 -13.02 0.13 -1.01
N GLU A 248 -13.66 1.29 -1.02
CA GLU A 248 -15.05 1.45 -1.43
C GLU A 248 -15.25 1.07 -2.90
N GLY A 249 -14.33 1.46 -3.80
CA GLY A 249 -14.30 1.05 -5.20
C GLY A 249 -14.20 -0.47 -5.34
N LEU A 250 -13.30 -1.11 -4.58
CA LEU A 250 -13.18 -2.57 -4.55
C LEU A 250 -14.49 -3.26 -4.11
N ALA A 251 -15.14 -2.74 -3.10
CA ALA A 251 -16.41 -3.29 -2.61
C ALA A 251 -17.52 -3.18 -3.66
N ALA A 252 -17.62 -2.06 -4.36
CA ALA A 252 -18.57 -1.84 -5.45
C ALA A 252 -18.31 -2.79 -6.63
N ARG A 253 -17.04 -2.94 -7.05
CA ARG A 253 -16.63 -3.89 -8.10
C ARG A 253 -16.97 -5.34 -7.71
N GLY A 254 -16.68 -5.75 -6.48
CA GLY A 254 -17.00 -7.09 -5.97
C GLY A 254 -18.52 -7.35 -5.96
N ALA A 255 -19.33 -6.36 -5.63
CA ALA A 255 -20.80 -6.47 -5.70
C ALA A 255 -21.29 -6.63 -7.15
N ALA A 256 -20.75 -5.86 -8.09
CA ALA A 256 -21.09 -5.94 -9.52
C ALA A 256 -20.74 -7.32 -10.12
N ARG A 257 -19.56 -7.87 -9.80
CA ARG A 257 -19.14 -9.21 -10.25
C ARG A 257 -20.03 -10.35 -9.72
N ARG A 258 -20.62 -10.20 -8.55
CA ARG A 258 -21.57 -11.21 -7.98
C ARG A 258 -22.96 -11.13 -8.58
N SER A 259 -23.29 -10.04 -9.25
CA SER A 259 -24.61 -9.78 -9.85
C SER A 259 -24.67 -10.07 -11.35
N ALA A 260 -23.50 -10.34 -11.99
CA ALA A 260 -23.35 -10.67 -13.41
C ALA A 260 -23.25 -12.18 -13.63
#